data_e6e786ea1f61816d6374aa8cf63fc97c
#
_entry.id   e6e786ea1f61816d6374aa8cf63fc97c
#
_cell.length_a   1.000
_cell.length_b   1.000
_cell.length_c   1.000
_cell.angle_alpha   90.00
_cell.angle_beta   90.00
_cell.angle_gamma   90.00
#
_symmetry.space_group_name_H-M   'P 1'
#
loop_
_entity.id
_entity.type
_entity.pdbx_description
1 polymer ?
#
loop_
_entity_poly.entity_id
_entity_poly.type
_entity_poly.pdbx_seq_one_letter_code
_entity_poly.pdbx_strand_id
1 'polypeptide(L)'
;MADTFDVIVIGGGAAATSAALTLLNRGKTVGVVCNKEETSSLYKAEMVTNYPGLPPMSGAEMTRLFRRQLEESKAEIITGRALSVMPMGNTFGVAVGSDFYMCSALLIAAGITREKLYPGEGEFLGRGVSYCATCDGMLYRGKTVAVVGGGEEARHDGDFLESIGCRVLRFEQNG
;
A
#
# COMPACT_ATOMS: atom_id res chain seq x y z
N MET A 1 -18.48 -25.22 -1.78
CA MET A 1 -17.27 -25.56 -0.97
C MET A 1 -16.43 -24.30 -0.93
N ALA A 2 -15.78 -24.01 0.19
CA ALA A 2 -14.87 -22.85 0.25
C ALA A 2 -13.66 -23.13 -0.68
N ASP A 3 -13.29 -22.17 -1.52
CA ASP A 3 -12.10 -22.30 -2.35
C ASP A 3 -10.87 -22.30 -1.46
N THR A 4 -9.96 -23.22 -1.73
CA THR A 4 -8.78 -23.48 -0.89
C THR A 4 -7.51 -23.19 -1.66
N PHE A 5 -6.62 -22.39 -1.05
CA PHE A 5 -5.31 -22.00 -1.60
C PHE A 5 -4.17 -22.48 -0.71
N ASP A 6 -2.99 -22.66 -1.28
CA ASP A 6 -1.78 -22.78 -0.46
C ASP A 6 -1.55 -21.47 0.30
N VAL A 7 -1.70 -20.33 -0.40
CA VAL A 7 -1.48 -19.01 0.19
C VAL A 7 -2.55 -18.01 -0.27
N ILE A 8 -3.10 -17.26 0.66
CA ILE A 8 -3.85 -16.04 0.35
C ILE A 8 -2.97 -14.83 0.66
N VAL A 9 -2.89 -13.91 -0.33
CA VAL A 9 -2.23 -12.63 -0.20
C VAL A 9 -3.29 -11.53 -0.10
N ILE A 10 -3.28 -10.75 0.98
CA ILE A 10 -4.19 -9.62 1.15
C ILE A 10 -3.48 -8.33 0.72
N GLY A 11 -3.94 -7.74 -0.39
CA GLY A 11 -3.42 -6.53 -1.02
C GLY A 11 -3.21 -6.73 -2.52
N GLY A 12 -3.14 -5.62 -3.27
CA GLY A 12 -2.94 -5.61 -4.73
C GLY A 12 -1.80 -4.70 -5.19
N GLY A 13 -0.97 -4.23 -4.26
CA GLY A 13 0.18 -3.37 -4.56
C GLY A 13 1.46 -4.14 -4.87
N ALA A 14 2.57 -3.41 -4.93
CA ALA A 14 3.90 -3.95 -5.28
C ALA A 14 4.30 -5.18 -4.47
N ALA A 15 4.15 -5.12 -3.15
CA ALA A 15 4.51 -6.22 -2.25
C ALA A 15 3.64 -7.46 -2.49
N ALA A 16 2.32 -7.27 -2.65
CA ALA A 16 1.40 -8.36 -2.91
C ALA A 16 1.68 -9.03 -4.26
N THR A 17 1.90 -8.23 -5.31
CA THR A 17 2.21 -8.72 -6.66
C THR A 17 3.50 -9.51 -6.65
N SER A 18 4.56 -8.97 -6.07
CA SER A 18 5.87 -9.65 -5.98
C SER A 18 5.76 -10.98 -5.22
N ALA A 19 5.03 -11.00 -4.10
CA ALA A 19 4.81 -12.21 -3.32
C ALA A 19 4.02 -13.25 -4.12
N ALA A 20 2.91 -12.86 -4.74
CA ALA A 20 2.07 -13.77 -5.52
C ALA A 20 2.85 -14.42 -6.67
N LEU A 21 3.57 -13.63 -7.46
CA LEU A 21 4.40 -14.15 -8.58
C LEU A 21 5.49 -15.09 -8.09
N THR A 22 6.13 -14.77 -6.97
CA THR A 22 7.16 -15.62 -6.35
C THR A 22 6.58 -16.97 -5.90
N LEU A 23 5.41 -16.96 -5.27
CA LEU A 23 4.73 -18.15 -4.79
C LEU A 23 4.27 -19.04 -5.96
N LEU A 24 3.70 -18.44 -7.00
CA LEU A 24 3.31 -19.17 -8.23
C LEU A 24 4.50 -19.84 -8.91
N ASN A 25 5.65 -19.14 -8.99
CA ASN A 25 6.89 -19.71 -9.53
C ASN A 25 7.42 -20.89 -8.69
N ARG A 26 7.00 -21.01 -7.45
CA ARG A 26 7.28 -22.13 -6.56
C ARG A 26 6.20 -23.21 -6.59
N GLY A 27 5.26 -23.15 -7.54
CA GLY A 27 4.21 -24.15 -7.76
C GLY A 27 3.08 -24.08 -6.71
N LYS A 28 2.90 -22.94 -6.04
CA LYS A 28 1.83 -22.74 -5.06
C LYS A 28 0.56 -22.24 -5.73
N THR A 29 -0.60 -22.64 -5.20
CA THR A 29 -1.88 -22.01 -5.54
C THR A 29 -2.06 -20.74 -4.72
N VAL A 30 -2.38 -19.61 -5.38
CA VAL A 30 -2.39 -18.29 -4.76
C VAL A 30 -3.70 -17.56 -5.05
N GLY A 31 -4.42 -17.19 -3.99
CA GLY A 31 -5.50 -16.21 -4.02
C GLY A 31 -4.99 -14.82 -3.66
N VAL A 32 -5.34 -13.81 -4.43
CA VAL A 32 -4.98 -12.41 -4.13
C VAL A 32 -6.24 -11.60 -3.86
N VAL A 33 -6.45 -11.25 -2.61
CA VAL A 33 -7.59 -10.43 -2.18
C VAL A 33 -7.23 -8.96 -2.30
N CYS A 34 -7.87 -8.25 -3.21
CA CYS A 34 -7.60 -6.82 -3.41
C CYS A 34 -8.86 -6.04 -3.80
N ASN A 35 -8.89 -4.77 -3.41
CA ASN A 35 -9.92 -3.82 -3.82
C ASN A 35 -9.67 -3.31 -5.25
N LYS A 36 -10.56 -2.42 -5.71
CA LYS A 36 -10.35 -1.64 -6.93
C LYS A 36 -9.07 -0.79 -6.80
N GLU A 37 -8.39 -0.60 -7.90
CA GLU A 37 -7.08 0.06 -7.98
C GLU A 37 -7.12 1.50 -7.43
N GLU A 38 -8.17 2.25 -7.75
CA GLU A 38 -8.35 3.66 -7.39
C GLU A 38 -8.40 3.92 -5.88
N THR A 39 -8.57 2.88 -5.08
CA THR A 39 -8.59 3.00 -3.61
C THR A 39 -7.19 3.02 -3.00
N SER A 40 -6.16 2.65 -3.76
CA SER A 40 -4.79 2.58 -3.23
C SER A 40 -4.14 3.95 -3.11
N SER A 41 -3.28 4.13 -2.09
CA SER A 41 -2.48 5.35 -1.94
C SER A 41 -1.50 5.53 -3.10
N LEU A 42 -0.95 4.43 -3.63
CA LEU A 42 -0.07 4.46 -4.79
C LEU A 42 -0.79 5.03 -6.02
N TYR A 43 -2.03 4.61 -6.29
CA TYR A 43 -2.81 5.09 -7.45
C TYR A 43 -2.92 6.62 -7.50
N LYS A 44 -2.96 7.26 -6.33
CA LYS A 44 -3.12 8.72 -6.19
C LYS A 44 -1.82 9.50 -6.36
N ALA A 45 -0.66 8.84 -6.40
CA ALA A 45 0.63 9.52 -6.58
C ALA A 45 0.74 10.09 -7.99
N GLU A 46 1.04 11.39 -8.12
CA GLU A 46 1.20 12.05 -9.43
C GLU A 46 2.39 11.49 -10.20
N MET A 47 3.51 11.26 -9.51
CA MET A 47 4.74 10.77 -10.11
C MET A 47 5.52 9.90 -9.12
N VAL A 48 5.94 8.74 -9.55
CA VAL A 48 6.85 7.84 -8.82
C VAL A 48 8.15 7.74 -9.61
N THR A 49 9.27 8.18 -9.01
CA THR A 49 10.57 8.26 -9.67
C THR A 49 11.61 7.30 -9.09
N ASN A 50 11.31 6.70 -7.95
CA ASN A 50 12.25 5.94 -7.13
C ASN A 50 11.94 4.43 -7.05
N TYR A 51 11.12 3.90 -7.97
CA TYR A 51 10.85 2.46 -8.01
C TYR A 51 11.86 1.76 -8.94
N PRO A 52 12.72 0.86 -8.41
CA PRO A 52 13.74 0.19 -9.22
C PRO A 52 13.14 -0.63 -10.35
N GLY A 53 13.72 -0.52 -11.54
CA GLY A 53 13.31 -1.29 -12.72
C GLY A 53 12.15 -0.69 -13.51
N LEU A 54 11.56 0.42 -13.05
CA LEU A 54 10.53 1.17 -13.79
C LEU A 54 11.00 2.60 -14.06
N PRO A 55 10.70 3.16 -15.25
CA PRO A 55 10.92 4.59 -15.50
C PRO A 55 9.97 5.44 -14.64
N PRO A 56 10.23 6.75 -14.49
CA PRO A 56 9.28 7.66 -13.85
C PRO A 56 7.90 7.55 -14.51
N MET A 57 6.86 7.33 -13.69
CA MET A 57 5.48 7.19 -14.15
C MET A 57 4.50 7.58 -13.04
N SER A 58 3.23 7.81 -13.40
CA SER A 58 2.19 8.04 -12.40
C SER A 58 1.92 6.77 -11.57
N GLY A 59 1.47 6.97 -10.33
CA GLY A 59 1.07 5.85 -9.48
C GLY A 59 -0.10 5.05 -10.07
N ALA A 60 -0.98 5.71 -10.83
CA ALA A 60 -2.06 5.04 -11.55
C ALA A 60 -1.52 4.08 -12.62
N GLU A 61 -0.55 4.50 -13.43
CA GLU A 61 0.10 3.64 -14.43
C GLU A 61 0.83 2.48 -13.76
N MET A 62 1.56 2.74 -12.69
CA MET A 62 2.28 1.71 -11.93
C MET A 62 1.33 0.67 -11.32
N THR A 63 0.21 1.12 -10.75
CA THR A 63 -0.80 0.22 -10.18
C THR A 63 -1.43 -0.67 -11.25
N ARG A 64 -1.71 -0.12 -12.45
CA ARG A 64 -2.20 -0.91 -13.59
C ARG A 64 -1.17 -1.94 -14.08
N LEU A 65 0.13 -1.62 -14.05
CA LEU A 65 1.18 -2.59 -14.38
C LEU A 65 1.18 -3.77 -13.41
N PHE A 66 1.09 -3.52 -12.09
CA PHE A 66 1.01 -4.59 -11.10
C PHE A 66 -0.25 -5.44 -11.30
N ARG A 67 -1.39 -4.81 -11.53
CA ARG A 67 -2.65 -5.49 -11.79
C ARG A 67 -2.57 -6.39 -13.02
N ARG A 68 -2.02 -5.89 -14.12
CA ARG A 68 -1.82 -6.67 -15.35
C ARG A 68 -0.94 -7.90 -15.11
N GLN A 69 0.17 -7.75 -14.37
CA GLN A 69 1.03 -8.89 -14.05
C GLN A 69 0.30 -9.97 -13.26
N LEU A 70 -0.60 -9.60 -12.34
CA LEU A 70 -1.45 -10.56 -11.63
C LEU A 70 -2.46 -11.23 -12.57
N GLU A 71 -3.11 -10.47 -13.45
CA GLU A 71 -4.10 -10.98 -14.40
C GLU A 71 -3.47 -11.91 -15.44
N GLU A 72 -2.26 -11.65 -15.89
CA GLU A 72 -1.48 -12.50 -16.80
C GLU A 72 -0.89 -13.72 -16.10
N SER A 73 -0.88 -13.75 -14.77
CA SER A 73 -0.38 -14.86 -13.97
C SER A 73 -1.47 -15.92 -13.75
N LYS A 74 -1.14 -16.97 -13.00
CA LYS A 74 -2.10 -17.99 -12.54
C LYS A 74 -2.69 -17.67 -11.16
N ALA A 75 -2.50 -16.44 -10.64
CA ALA A 75 -3.11 -16.01 -9.38
C ALA A 75 -4.63 -15.88 -9.56
N GLU A 76 -5.39 -16.36 -8.61
CA GLU A 76 -6.81 -16.07 -8.55
C GLU A 76 -7.05 -14.72 -7.87
N ILE A 77 -7.61 -13.78 -8.63
CA ILE A 77 -7.87 -12.43 -8.11
C ILE A 77 -9.27 -12.39 -7.50
N ILE A 78 -9.31 -12.27 -6.18
CA ILE A 78 -10.52 -12.15 -5.39
C ILE A 78 -10.78 -10.66 -5.16
N THR A 79 -11.71 -10.09 -5.92
CA THR A 79 -12.03 -8.66 -5.81
C THR A 79 -12.90 -8.41 -4.59
N GLY A 80 -12.39 -7.60 -3.66
CA GLY A 80 -13.10 -7.21 -2.44
C GLY A 80 -12.15 -6.86 -1.30
N ARG A 81 -12.76 -6.51 -0.17
CA ARG A 81 -12.03 -6.24 1.07
C ARG A 81 -12.05 -7.47 1.96
N ALA A 82 -10.91 -7.89 2.45
CA ALA A 82 -10.84 -8.86 3.53
C ALA A 82 -11.43 -8.23 4.80
N LEU A 83 -12.53 -8.79 5.27
CA LEU A 83 -13.28 -8.28 6.43
C LEU A 83 -12.75 -8.87 7.74
N SER A 84 -12.36 -10.14 7.71
CA SER A 84 -11.79 -10.83 8.86
C SER A 84 -10.86 -11.96 8.42
N VAL A 85 -9.94 -12.29 9.31
CA VAL A 85 -9.06 -13.45 9.21
C VAL A 85 -9.22 -14.26 10.48
N MET A 86 -9.43 -15.56 10.33
CA MET A 86 -9.63 -16.48 11.45
C MET A 86 -8.60 -17.61 11.39
N PRO A 87 -7.73 -17.77 12.39
CA PRO A 87 -6.91 -18.96 12.53
C PRO A 87 -7.80 -20.18 12.79
N MET A 88 -7.57 -21.27 12.05
CA MET A 88 -8.34 -22.51 12.13
C MET A 88 -7.40 -23.73 12.21
N GLY A 89 -6.77 -23.90 13.35
CA GLY A 89 -5.72 -24.92 13.53
C GLY A 89 -4.49 -24.57 12.69
N ASN A 90 -4.17 -25.40 11.69
CA ASN A 90 -3.02 -25.20 10.81
C ASN A 90 -3.37 -24.43 9.51
N THR A 91 -4.56 -23.86 9.44
CA THR A 91 -5.04 -23.10 8.27
C THR A 91 -5.61 -21.76 8.71
N PHE A 92 -5.93 -20.90 7.74
CA PHE A 92 -6.58 -19.62 7.94
C PHE A 92 -7.85 -19.55 7.10
N GLY A 93 -8.91 -18.99 7.69
CA GLY A 93 -10.12 -18.61 6.97
C GLY A 93 -10.10 -17.09 6.71
N VAL A 94 -10.45 -16.68 5.51
CA VAL A 94 -10.50 -15.25 5.10
C VAL A 94 -11.90 -14.96 4.58
N ALA A 95 -12.60 -14.02 5.22
CA ALA A 95 -13.90 -13.54 4.76
C ALA A 95 -13.73 -12.34 3.83
N VAL A 96 -14.32 -12.40 2.63
CA VAL A 96 -14.31 -11.32 1.64
C VAL A 96 -15.75 -11.08 1.18
N GLY A 97 -16.35 -9.98 1.60
CA GLY A 97 -17.78 -9.75 1.38
C GLY A 97 -18.64 -10.85 2.01
N SER A 98 -19.42 -11.56 1.21
CA SER A 98 -20.22 -12.73 1.62
C SER A 98 -19.49 -14.06 1.48
N ASP A 99 -18.32 -14.08 0.86
CA ASP A 99 -17.59 -15.28 0.53
C ASP A 99 -16.53 -15.60 1.58
N PHE A 100 -16.15 -16.89 1.63
CA PHE A 100 -15.20 -17.40 2.60
C PHE A 100 -14.18 -18.32 1.92
N TYR A 101 -12.92 -18.02 2.12
CA TYR A 101 -11.79 -18.71 1.51
C TYR A 101 -10.89 -19.32 2.57
N MET A 102 -10.25 -20.45 2.23
CA MET A 102 -9.32 -21.14 3.12
C MET A 102 -7.91 -21.11 2.56
N CYS A 103 -6.90 -21.02 3.42
CA CYS A 103 -5.51 -21.16 3.00
C CYS A 103 -4.63 -21.80 4.08
N SER A 104 -3.51 -22.41 3.64
CA SER A 104 -2.51 -22.94 4.57
C SER A 104 -1.60 -21.85 5.15
N ALA A 105 -1.38 -20.77 4.39
CA ALA A 105 -0.60 -19.62 4.85
C ALA A 105 -1.26 -18.31 4.40
N LEU A 106 -1.06 -17.26 5.17
CA LEU A 106 -1.58 -15.93 4.88
C LEU A 106 -0.44 -14.91 4.83
N LEU A 107 -0.47 -14.05 3.81
CA LEU A 107 0.45 -12.93 3.67
C LEU A 107 -0.34 -11.62 3.66
N ILE A 108 -0.05 -10.71 4.58
CA ILE A 108 -0.70 -9.40 4.67
C ILE A 108 0.21 -8.38 4.00
N ALA A 109 -0.22 -7.87 2.85
CA ALA A 109 0.44 -6.85 2.03
C ALA A 109 -0.53 -5.70 1.69
N ALA A 110 -1.40 -5.36 2.64
CA ALA A 110 -2.49 -4.40 2.48
C ALA A 110 -2.02 -2.94 2.33
N GLY A 111 -0.72 -2.67 2.48
CA GLY A 111 -0.17 -1.33 2.49
C GLY A 111 -0.53 -0.58 3.78
N ILE A 112 -0.39 0.76 3.72
CA ILE A 112 -0.73 1.65 4.82
C ILE A 112 -2.02 2.37 4.47
N THR A 113 -3.02 2.27 5.34
CA THR A 113 -4.23 3.08 5.28
C THR A 113 -4.24 3.98 6.51
N ARG A 114 -4.24 5.29 6.28
CA ARG A 114 -4.40 6.27 7.34
C ARG A 114 -5.82 6.84 7.30
N GLU A 115 -6.38 7.12 8.46
CA GLU A 115 -7.63 7.86 8.53
C GLU A 115 -7.38 9.31 8.10
N LYS A 116 -8.38 9.91 7.46
CA LYS A 116 -8.31 11.34 7.10
C LYS A 116 -8.44 12.16 8.37
N LEU A 117 -7.37 12.81 8.76
CA LEU A 117 -7.31 13.57 10.00
C LEU A 117 -7.67 15.05 9.83
N TYR A 118 -7.45 15.62 8.64
CA TYR A 118 -7.59 17.06 8.40
C TYR A 118 -8.50 17.37 7.21
N PRO A 119 -9.26 18.49 7.28
CA PRO A 119 -10.05 18.96 6.14
C PRO A 119 -9.15 19.22 4.93
N GLY A 120 -9.56 18.73 3.75
CA GLY A 120 -8.80 18.91 2.51
C GLY A 120 -7.67 17.90 2.28
N GLU A 121 -7.28 17.12 3.28
CA GLU A 121 -6.17 16.18 3.18
C GLU A 121 -6.27 15.24 1.98
N GLY A 122 -7.47 14.68 1.74
CA GLY A 122 -7.68 13.79 0.60
C GLY A 122 -7.66 14.49 -0.76
N GLU A 123 -7.89 15.81 -0.81
CA GLU A 123 -7.82 16.62 -2.03
C GLU A 123 -6.37 16.94 -2.38
N PHE A 124 -5.54 17.22 -1.37
CA PHE A 124 -4.15 17.65 -1.55
C PHE A 124 -3.13 16.51 -1.43
N LEU A 125 -3.57 15.28 -1.18
CA LEU A 125 -2.67 14.12 -1.13
C LEU A 125 -1.96 13.93 -2.46
N GLY A 126 -0.61 13.94 -2.44
CA GLY A 126 0.25 13.94 -3.63
C GLY A 126 0.44 15.31 -4.28
N ARG A 127 -0.30 16.35 -3.86
CA ARG A 127 -0.23 17.72 -4.40
C ARG A 127 -0.04 18.79 -3.31
N GLY A 128 0.60 18.44 -2.23
CA GLY A 128 0.84 19.34 -1.10
C GLY A 128 0.75 18.65 0.26
N VAL A 129 0.07 17.52 0.33
CA VAL A 129 0.05 16.61 1.50
C VAL A 129 0.76 15.31 1.13
N SER A 130 1.64 14.83 1.99
CA SER A 130 2.33 13.55 1.87
C SER A 130 2.38 12.86 3.23
N TYR A 131 2.42 11.53 3.22
CA TYR A 131 2.65 10.69 4.41
C TYR A 131 4.05 10.07 4.43
N CYS A 132 4.92 10.47 3.51
CA CYS A 132 6.25 9.89 3.40
C CYS A 132 7.26 11.00 3.07
N ALA A 133 7.93 11.52 4.07
CA ALA A 133 8.93 12.58 3.86
C ALA A 133 10.09 12.09 2.97
N THR A 134 10.53 10.86 3.14
CA THR A 134 11.64 10.29 2.35
C THR A 134 11.25 10.01 0.90
N CYS A 135 9.95 9.77 0.61
CA CYS A 135 9.47 9.53 -0.75
C CYS A 135 9.35 10.84 -1.54
N ASP A 136 8.74 11.86 -0.92
CA ASP A 136 8.26 13.06 -1.60
C ASP A 136 9.05 14.32 -1.21
N GLY A 137 9.86 14.27 -0.15
CA GLY A 137 10.51 15.45 0.43
C GLY A 137 11.35 16.25 -0.55
N MET A 138 11.99 15.58 -1.51
CA MET A 138 12.81 16.26 -2.53
C MET A 138 12.00 17.22 -3.41
N LEU A 139 10.68 17.00 -3.59
CA LEU A 139 9.78 17.90 -4.33
C LEU A 139 9.57 19.24 -3.60
N TYR A 140 9.87 19.26 -2.31
CA TYR A 140 9.66 20.40 -1.40
C TYR A 140 10.95 21.07 -0.97
N ARG A 141 12.09 20.68 -1.52
CA ARG A 141 13.39 21.29 -1.23
C ARG A 141 13.34 22.82 -1.39
N GLY A 142 13.82 23.55 -0.40
CA GLY A 142 13.80 25.02 -0.37
C GLY A 142 12.45 25.64 0.00
N LYS A 143 11.42 24.82 0.24
CA LYS A 143 10.08 25.30 0.62
C LYS A 143 9.87 25.22 2.14
N THR A 144 8.83 25.88 2.64
CA THR A 144 8.35 25.70 3.99
C THR A 144 7.36 24.55 4.03
N VAL A 145 7.59 23.57 4.90
CA VAL A 145 6.80 22.35 5.06
C VAL A 145 6.30 22.26 6.51
N ALA A 146 5.03 21.93 6.68
CA ALA A 146 4.45 21.59 7.98
C ALA A 146 4.56 20.06 8.19
N VAL A 147 5.15 19.64 9.31
CA VAL A 147 5.12 18.26 9.80
C VAL A 147 4.15 18.18 10.96
N VAL A 148 3.14 17.32 10.84
CA VAL A 148 2.08 17.18 11.84
C VAL A 148 2.13 15.78 12.43
N GLY A 149 2.37 15.68 13.74
CA GLY A 149 2.47 14.42 14.47
C GLY A 149 3.31 14.59 15.74
N GLY A 150 3.06 13.76 16.74
CA GLY A 150 3.75 13.80 18.04
C GLY A 150 4.71 12.65 18.30
N GLY A 151 4.90 11.75 17.33
CA GLY A 151 5.71 10.55 17.50
C GLY A 151 7.16 10.69 17.00
N GLU A 152 7.92 9.63 17.20
CA GLU A 152 9.32 9.54 16.75
C GLU A 152 9.44 9.61 15.22
N GLU A 153 8.45 9.06 14.49
CA GLU A 153 8.35 9.13 13.03
C GLU A 153 8.27 10.59 12.54
N ALA A 154 7.37 11.40 13.13
CA ALA A 154 7.22 12.82 12.77
C ALA A 154 8.49 13.62 13.06
N ARG A 155 9.23 13.26 14.13
CA ARG A 155 10.50 13.87 14.44
C ARG A 155 11.55 13.54 13.37
N HIS A 156 11.70 12.27 13.02
CA HIS A 156 12.64 11.83 11.99
C HIS A 156 12.32 12.42 10.62
N ASP A 157 11.05 12.49 10.26
CA ASP A 157 10.59 13.11 9.00
C ASP A 157 10.95 14.60 8.95
N GLY A 158 10.75 15.30 10.07
CA GLY A 158 11.15 16.70 10.18
C GLY A 158 12.65 16.91 10.04
N ASP A 159 13.46 16.09 10.72
CA ASP A 159 14.92 16.16 10.65
C ASP A 159 15.44 15.87 9.24
N PHE A 160 14.84 14.87 8.56
CA PHE A 160 15.15 14.57 7.17
C PHE A 160 14.83 15.75 6.25
N LEU A 161 13.63 16.33 6.35
CA LEU A 161 13.22 17.49 5.54
C LEU A 161 14.15 18.70 5.74
N GLU A 162 14.55 18.98 6.97
CA GLU A 162 15.56 20.01 7.26
C GLU A 162 16.90 19.70 6.60
N SER A 163 17.35 18.44 6.63
CA SER A 163 18.63 18.00 6.05
C SER A 163 18.70 18.20 4.53
N ILE A 164 17.56 18.13 3.84
CA ILE A 164 17.47 18.36 2.39
C ILE A 164 17.18 19.83 2.03
N GLY A 165 17.12 20.73 3.04
CA GLY A 165 17.00 22.19 2.84
C GLY A 165 15.57 22.71 2.87
N CYS A 166 14.61 22.01 3.44
CA CYS A 166 13.29 22.55 3.73
C CYS A 166 13.31 23.41 5.03
N ARG A 167 12.45 24.41 5.12
CA ARG A 167 12.09 25.06 6.37
C ARG A 167 10.94 24.28 7.00
N VAL A 168 11.16 23.62 8.14
CA VAL A 168 10.15 22.75 8.77
C VAL A 168 9.43 23.49 9.89
N LEU A 169 8.10 23.45 9.87
CA LEU A 169 7.21 23.85 10.96
C LEU A 169 6.63 22.57 11.57
N ARG A 170 6.85 22.36 12.88
CA ARG A 170 6.41 21.14 13.59
C ARG A 170 5.14 21.46 14.39
N PHE A 171 4.12 20.63 14.22
CA PHE A 171 2.86 20.69 14.92
C PHE A 171 2.61 19.36 15.62
N GLU A 172 2.62 19.37 16.94
CA GLU A 172 2.26 18.21 17.74
C GLU A 172 0.74 18.09 17.82
N GLN A 173 0.23 16.90 17.50
CA GLN A 173 -1.15 16.58 17.75
C GLN A 173 -1.26 16.00 19.16
N ASN A 174 -1.78 16.78 20.08
CA ASN A 174 -2.21 16.25 21.38
C ASN A 174 -3.45 15.39 21.15
N GLY A 175 -3.31 14.07 21.43
CA GLY A 175 -4.39 13.10 21.34
C GLY A 175 -5.46 13.30 22.42
#